data_bd2fbc4eb02c60a2d0a9e62afbd87e9a
#
_entry.id   bd2fbc4eb02c60a2d0a9e62afbd87e9a
#
_cell.length_a   1.000
_cell.length_b   1.000
_cell.length_c   1.000
_cell.angle_alpha   90.00
_cell.angle_beta   90.00
_cell.angle_gamma   90.00
#
_symmetry.space_group_name_H-M   'P 1'
#
loop_
_entity.id
_entity.type
_entity.pdbx_description
1 polymer ?
#
loop_
_entity_poly.entity_id
_entity_poly.type
_entity_poly.pdbx_seq_one_letter_code
_entity_poly.pdbx_strand_id
1 'polypeptide(L)' 'MAKKKAFALRVNEDLLKAIEKWASDDFRSTNGQIEWMLTQALKEAKRSPKKPTE' A
#
# COMPACT_ATOMS: atom_id res chain seq x y z
N MET A 1 -10.48 -9.23 -13.29
CA MET A 1 -9.45 -8.85 -12.38
C MET A 1 -8.87 -7.53 -12.69
N ALA A 2 -8.50 -6.80 -11.65
CA ALA A 2 -7.93 -5.50 -11.88
C ALA A 2 -6.49 -5.65 -12.32
N LYS A 3 -6.08 -4.81 -13.24
CA LYS A 3 -4.72 -4.80 -13.68
C LYS A 3 -3.90 -3.93 -12.78
N LYS A 4 -2.72 -4.35 -12.44
CA LYS A 4 -1.81 -3.53 -11.66
C LYS A 4 -0.96 -2.71 -12.59
N LYS A 5 -0.79 -1.46 -12.26
CA LYS A 5 0.05 -0.58 -13.04
C LYS A 5 1.26 -0.18 -12.23
N ALA A 6 2.37 -0.05 -12.90
CA ALA A 6 3.59 0.36 -12.24
C ALA A 6 3.47 1.82 -11.85
N PHE A 7 4.03 2.15 -10.70
CA PHE A 7 3.94 3.50 -10.18
C PHE A 7 5.17 3.78 -9.33
N ALA A 8 5.80 4.91 -9.57
CA ALA A 8 6.97 5.27 -8.79
C ALA A 8 6.53 6.16 -7.64
N LEU A 9 6.80 5.72 -6.42
CA LEU A 9 6.45 6.48 -5.24
C LEU A 9 7.71 6.98 -4.58
N ARG A 10 7.76 8.26 -4.31
CA ARG A 10 8.90 8.86 -3.66
C ARG A 10 8.49 9.31 -2.27
N VAL A 11 9.19 8.80 -1.28
CA VAL A 11 8.93 9.17 0.11
C VAL A 11 10.27 9.41 0.76
N ASN A 12 10.26 10.09 1.89
CA ASN A 12 11.53 10.32 2.54
C ASN A 12 12.05 9.02 3.13
N GLU A 13 13.34 9.00 3.37
CA GLU A 13 14.04 7.81 3.75
C GLU A 13 13.56 7.23 5.07
N ASP A 14 13.32 8.09 6.03
CA ASP A 14 12.88 7.62 7.34
C ASP A 14 11.51 6.98 7.27
N LEU A 15 10.64 7.53 6.48
CA LEU A 15 9.32 6.96 6.29
C LEU A 15 9.41 5.61 5.60
N LEU A 16 10.25 5.50 4.60
CA LEU A 16 10.43 4.25 3.90
C LEU A 16 10.96 3.17 4.81
N LYS A 17 11.93 3.52 5.66
CA LYS A 17 12.48 2.54 6.60
C LYS A 17 11.41 2.05 7.57
N ALA A 18 10.56 2.94 8.02
CA ALA A 18 9.49 2.55 8.93
C ALA A 18 8.52 1.58 8.24
N ILE A 19 8.23 1.85 6.98
CA ILE A 19 7.35 0.97 6.22
C ILE A 19 7.99 -0.38 6.00
N GLU A 20 9.27 -0.39 5.70
CA GLU A 20 9.98 -1.64 5.49
C GLU A 20 9.98 -2.51 6.73
N LYS A 21 10.17 -1.89 7.87
CA LYS A 21 10.17 -2.63 9.12
C LYS A 21 8.77 -3.18 9.40
N TRP A 22 7.76 -2.38 9.15
CA TRP A 22 6.39 -2.82 9.36
C TRP A 22 6.05 -3.98 8.43
N ALA A 23 6.48 -3.88 7.18
CA ALA A 23 6.23 -4.95 6.23
C ALA A 23 6.88 -6.24 6.70
N SER A 24 8.10 -6.13 7.18
CA SER A 24 8.82 -7.30 7.68
C SER A 24 8.09 -7.91 8.87
N ASP A 25 7.61 -7.09 9.77
CA ASP A 25 6.88 -7.57 10.94
C ASP A 25 5.60 -8.29 10.55
N ASP A 26 5.00 -7.88 9.44
CA ASP A 26 3.75 -8.48 8.97
C ASP A 26 3.99 -9.56 7.92
N PHE A 27 5.24 -9.89 7.68
CA PHE A 27 5.60 -10.89 6.67
C PHE A 27 5.11 -10.52 5.29
N ARG A 28 5.23 -9.23 4.94
CA ARG A 28 4.84 -8.75 3.63
C ARG A 28 6.03 -8.10 2.96
N SER A 29 5.96 -8.01 1.64
CA SER A 29 6.96 -7.23 0.93
C SER A 29 6.65 -5.76 1.16
N THR A 30 7.65 -4.90 0.98
CA THR A 30 7.45 -3.46 1.12
C THR A 30 6.36 -2.99 0.18
N ASN A 31 6.39 -3.48 -1.04
CA ASN A 31 5.41 -3.09 -2.02
C ASN A 31 4.00 -3.53 -1.61
N GLY A 32 3.87 -4.74 -1.12
CA GLY A 32 2.58 -5.22 -0.66
C GLY A 32 2.07 -4.46 0.53
N GLN A 33 2.99 -4.07 1.43
CA GLN A 33 2.60 -3.28 2.59
C GLN A 33 2.07 -1.92 2.17
N ILE A 34 2.71 -1.31 1.19
CA ILE A 34 2.26 -0.02 0.70
C ILE A 34 0.88 -0.13 0.06
N GLU A 35 0.66 -1.16 -0.73
CA GLU A 35 -0.64 -1.38 -1.33
C GLU A 35 -1.72 -1.55 -0.27
N TRP A 36 -1.41 -2.32 0.76
CA TRP A 36 -2.36 -2.55 1.83
C TRP A 36 -2.69 -1.25 2.56
N MET A 37 -1.66 -0.46 2.84
CA MET A 37 -1.85 0.81 3.54
C MET A 37 -2.73 1.76 2.73
N LEU A 38 -2.48 1.84 1.44
CA LEU A 38 -3.25 2.72 0.58
C LEU A 38 -4.71 2.27 0.52
N THR A 39 -4.93 0.97 0.46
CA THR A 39 -6.27 0.43 0.44
C THR A 39 -7.01 0.78 1.73
N GLN A 40 -6.33 0.65 2.87
CA GLN A 40 -6.94 0.99 4.13
C GLN A 40 -7.25 2.48 4.24
N ALA A 41 -6.33 3.30 3.75
CA ALA A 41 -6.54 4.74 3.79
C ALA A 41 -7.77 5.13 2.96
N LEU A 42 -7.92 4.51 1.81
CA LEU A 42 -9.07 4.79 0.96
C LEU A 42 -10.36 4.34 1.61
N LYS A 43 -10.35 3.21 2.29
CA LYS A 43 -11.52 2.74 2.98
C LYS A 43 -11.94 3.70 4.08
N GLU A 44 -10.97 4.19 4.83
CA GLU A 44 -11.27 5.12 5.90
C GLU A 44 -11.78 6.44 5.37
N ALA A 45 -11.31 6.85 4.22
CA ALA A 45 -11.78 8.07 3.60
C ALA A 45 -13.09 7.83 2.83
N LYS A 46 -13.54 6.58 2.78
CA LYS A 46 -14.74 6.19 2.05
C LYS A 46 -14.61 6.50 0.57
N ARG A 47 -13.42 6.27 0.05
CA ARG A 47 -13.14 6.51 -1.36
C ARG A 47 -12.59 5.28 -2.03
N SER A 48 -12.99 4.11 -1.54
CA SER A 48 -12.54 2.86 -2.13
C SER A 48 -12.92 2.77 -3.58
N PRO A 49 -12.18 2.00 -4.37
CA PRO A 49 -12.55 1.80 -5.76
C PRO A 49 -13.96 1.26 -5.84
N LYS A 50 -14.67 1.67 -6.88
CA LYS A 50 -15.99 1.24 -7.08
C LYS A 50 -16.12 -0.24 -7.12
N LYS A 51 -15.24 -0.91 -7.79
CA LYS A 51 -15.28 -2.29 -7.85
C LYS A 51 -14.29 -2.83 -6.93
N PRO A 52 -14.66 -3.58 -6.01
CA PRO A 52 -13.75 -4.21 -5.15
C PRO A 52 -13.07 -5.21 -5.96
N THR A 53 -11.95 -5.20 -6.07
CA THR A 53 -11.46 -6.10 -6.88
C THR A 53 -11.22 -7.27 -6.26
N GLU A 54 -11.54 -7.58 -6.34
CA GLU A 54 -11.39 -8.54 -5.95
C GLU A 54 -10.61 -8.82 -5.65
#